data_4891c1f29b5bdb8cd4ed5eae865ac040
#
_entry.id   4891c1f29b5bdb8cd4ed5eae865ac040
#
_cell.length_a   1.000
_cell.length_b   1.000
_cell.length_c   1.000
_cell.angle_alpha   90.00
_cell.angle_beta   90.00
_cell.angle_gamma   90.00
#
_symmetry.space_group_name_H-M   'P 1'
#
loop_
_entity.id
_entity.type
_entity.pdbx_description
1 polymer ?
#
loop_
_entity_poly.entity_id
_entity_poly.type
_entity_poly.pdbx_seq_one_letter_code
_entity_poly.pdbx_strand_id
1 'polypeptide(L)'
;MIDIDVARRLRDAGLPWEPTDGDLFTIDNALLREEAFMLSSMVVEVGRGRTGTRVLRFNGTTEWALDSVEQDEAVWLPREDQLREALGAAFSALRRREDGGFVVELRVGDGELREVAAPRAEDALAGALLVQLVGPRD
;
A
#
# COMPACT_ATOMS: atom_id res chain seq x y z
N MET A 1 9.52 5.56 1.48
CA MET A 1 8.66 4.38 1.65
C MET A 1 7.56 4.71 2.65
N ILE A 2 6.36 4.25 2.39
CA ILE A 2 5.22 4.45 3.27
C ILE A 2 5.48 3.82 4.65
N ASP A 3 4.88 4.37 5.68
CA ASP A 3 4.89 3.78 7.02
C ASP A 3 4.16 2.43 6.99
N ILE A 4 4.75 1.39 7.58
CA ILE A 4 4.19 0.03 7.52
C ILE A 4 2.84 -0.06 8.24
N ASP A 5 2.67 0.67 9.35
CA ASP A 5 1.39 0.66 10.06
C ASP A 5 0.29 1.33 9.23
N VAL A 6 0.63 2.37 8.48
CA VAL A 6 -0.31 3.02 7.56
C VAL A 6 -0.68 2.05 6.42
N ALA A 7 0.30 1.32 5.90
CA ALA A 7 0.06 0.31 4.87
C ALA A 7 -0.90 -0.79 5.36
N ARG A 8 -0.74 -1.22 6.61
CA ARG A 8 -1.68 -2.19 7.21
C ARG A 8 -3.09 -1.64 7.29
N ARG A 9 -3.25 -0.36 7.63
CA ARG A 9 -4.56 0.28 7.65
C ARG A 9 -5.19 0.32 6.27
N LEU A 10 -4.39 0.58 5.23
CA LEU A 10 -4.88 0.56 3.85
C LEU A 10 -5.38 -0.83 3.46
N ARG A 11 -4.62 -1.86 3.79
CA ARG A 11 -5.04 -3.24 3.56
C ARG A 11 -6.36 -3.53 4.27
N ASP A 12 -6.44 -3.18 5.55
CA ASP A 12 -7.63 -3.45 6.36
C ASP A 12 -8.84 -2.64 5.88
N ALA A 13 -8.61 -1.50 5.28
CA ALA A 13 -9.66 -0.68 4.67
C ALA A 13 -10.10 -1.20 3.29
N GLY A 14 -9.44 -2.23 2.77
CA GLY A 14 -9.85 -2.89 1.55
C GLY A 14 -9.12 -2.45 0.29
N LEU A 15 -7.95 -1.79 0.42
CA LEU A 15 -7.17 -1.42 -0.76
C LEU A 15 -6.73 -2.69 -1.51
N PRO A 16 -7.16 -2.88 -2.76
CA PRO A 16 -6.76 -4.05 -3.52
C PRO A 16 -5.31 -3.94 -3.99
N TRP A 17 -4.64 -5.09 -4.06
CA TRP A 17 -3.27 -5.16 -4.57
C TRP A 17 -3.21 -6.21 -5.67
N GLU A 18 -2.80 -5.77 -6.86
CA GLU A 18 -2.46 -6.65 -7.98
C GLU A 18 -0.94 -6.68 -8.05
N PRO A 19 -0.29 -7.73 -7.52
CA PRO A 19 1.17 -7.77 -7.44
C PRO A 19 1.83 -7.67 -8.81
N THR A 20 2.77 -6.74 -8.92
CA THR A 20 3.55 -6.54 -10.13
C THR A 20 5.03 -6.39 -9.79
N ASP A 21 5.86 -6.62 -10.79
CA ASP A 21 7.31 -6.49 -10.64
C ASP A 21 7.68 -5.08 -10.16
N GLY A 22 8.53 -5.02 -9.16
CA GLY A 22 8.97 -3.75 -8.57
C GLY A 22 8.13 -3.28 -7.38
N ASP A 23 7.02 -3.95 -7.08
CA ASP A 23 6.22 -3.59 -5.92
C ASP A 23 6.95 -3.90 -4.62
N LEU A 24 6.75 -3.05 -3.63
CA LEU A 24 7.26 -3.26 -2.28
C LEU A 24 6.16 -3.84 -1.40
N PHE A 25 6.54 -4.72 -0.50
CA PHE A 25 5.61 -5.31 0.45
C PHE A 25 6.34 -5.73 1.72
N THR A 26 5.59 -5.93 2.79
CA THR A 26 6.10 -6.60 3.98
C THR A 26 5.23 -7.82 4.26
N ILE A 27 5.68 -8.66 5.17
CA ILE A 27 4.95 -9.86 5.56
C ILE A 27 4.48 -9.67 7.01
N ASP A 28 3.18 -9.81 7.21
CA ASP A 28 2.55 -9.54 8.49
C ASP A 28 2.66 -10.75 9.41
N ASN A 29 3.89 -11.03 9.84
CA ASN A 29 4.14 -12.01 10.89
C ASN A 29 5.18 -11.46 11.86
N ALA A 30 5.32 -12.10 13.02
CA ALA A 30 6.12 -11.58 14.12
C ALA A 30 7.60 -11.40 13.77
N LEU A 31 8.13 -12.18 12.84
CA LEU A 31 9.54 -12.15 12.47
C LEU A 31 9.85 -11.14 11.36
N LEU A 32 8.91 -10.92 10.45
CA LEU A 32 9.18 -10.20 9.20
C LEU A 32 8.43 -8.87 9.07
N ARG A 33 7.60 -8.53 10.02
CA ARG A 33 6.69 -7.39 9.94
C ARG A 33 7.35 -6.02 9.84
N GLU A 34 8.62 -5.93 10.15
CA GLU A 34 9.38 -4.68 10.05
C GLU A 34 10.29 -4.65 8.81
N GLU A 35 10.29 -5.71 8.02
CA GLU A 35 11.13 -5.80 6.84
C GLU A 35 10.33 -5.55 5.57
N ALA A 36 10.95 -4.85 4.62
CA ALA A 36 10.35 -4.58 3.33
C ALA A 36 11.04 -5.44 2.27
N PHE A 37 10.25 -5.98 1.37
CA PHE A 37 10.71 -6.82 0.26
C PHE A 37 10.25 -6.21 -1.05
N MET A 38 11.01 -6.45 -2.09
CA MET A 38 10.63 -6.03 -3.44
C MET A 38 10.29 -7.25 -4.28
N LEU A 39 9.14 -7.20 -4.93
CA LEU A 39 8.80 -8.20 -5.94
C LEU A 39 9.71 -8.00 -7.15
N SER A 40 10.32 -9.08 -7.59
CA SER A 40 11.16 -9.07 -8.77
C SER A 40 10.60 -10.03 -9.81
N SER A 41 11.22 -10.05 -10.99
CA SER A 41 10.88 -11.01 -12.04
C SER A 41 11.03 -12.47 -11.60
N MET A 42 11.54 -12.70 -10.40
CA MET A 42 11.66 -14.04 -9.81
C MET A 42 10.37 -14.48 -9.10
N VAL A 43 9.40 -13.60 -8.94
CA VAL A 43 8.05 -13.99 -8.49
C VAL A 43 7.30 -14.45 -9.72
N VAL A 44 7.03 -15.74 -9.80
CA VAL A 44 6.57 -16.34 -11.05
C VAL A 44 5.06 -16.50 -11.07
N GLU A 45 4.44 -16.73 -9.93
CA GLU A 45 3.05 -17.08 -9.92
C GLU A 45 2.30 -16.49 -8.73
N VAL A 46 1.07 -16.07 -9.01
CA VAL A 46 0.05 -15.89 -7.98
C VAL A 46 -0.81 -17.15 -8.07
N GLY A 47 -0.64 -18.06 -7.11
CA GLY A 47 -1.37 -19.32 -7.06
C GLY A 47 -2.41 -19.33 -5.97
N ARG A 48 -2.98 -20.52 -5.71
CA ARG A 48 -3.90 -20.71 -4.59
C ARG A 48 -3.26 -21.62 -3.56
N GLY A 49 -3.32 -21.22 -2.29
CA GLY A 49 -2.85 -22.00 -1.17
C GLY A 49 -3.83 -23.09 -0.78
N ARG A 50 -3.52 -23.79 0.32
CA ARG A 50 -4.31 -24.93 0.81
C ARG A 50 -5.75 -24.58 1.14
N THR A 51 -5.98 -23.34 1.57
CA THR A 51 -7.31 -22.86 1.97
C THR A 51 -8.06 -22.17 0.83
N GLY A 52 -7.51 -22.20 -0.38
CA GLY A 52 -8.06 -21.48 -1.52
C GLY A 52 -7.68 -20.01 -1.57
N THR A 53 -6.91 -19.52 -0.61
CA THR A 53 -6.40 -18.15 -0.61
C THR A 53 -5.30 -17.99 -1.65
N ARG A 54 -5.14 -16.76 -2.14
CA ARG A 54 -4.06 -16.45 -3.08
C ARG A 54 -2.72 -16.48 -2.37
N VAL A 55 -1.72 -17.04 -3.01
CA VAL A 55 -0.35 -17.09 -2.50
C VAL A 55 0.60 -16.49 -3.52
N LEU A 56 1.66 -15.87 -3.00
CA LEU A 56 2.78 -15.40 -3.82
C LEU A 56 3.86 -16.46 -3.78
N ARG A 57 4.21 -16.99 -4.93
CA ARG A 57 5.28 -17.99 -5.05
C ARG A 57 6.52 -17.34 -5.60
N PHE A 58 7.62 -17.60 -4.92
CA PHE A 58 8.91 -17.06 -5.31
C PHE A 58 9.69 -18.14 -6.07
N ASN A 59 10.07 -17.82 -7.30
CA ASN A 59 10.83 -18.72 -8.14
C ASN A 59 12.28 -18.29 -8.13
N GLY A 60 13.03 -18.82 -7.21
CA GLY A 60 14.44 -18.51 -7.12
C GLY A 60 15.19 -19.58 -6.39
N THR A 61 16.47 -19.62 -6.61
CA THR A 61 17.40 -20.50 -5.94
C THR A 61 17.75 -19.99 -4.55
N THR A 62 16.97 -19.05 -4.06
CA THR A 62 17.27 -18.41 -2.80
C THR A 62 16.95 -19.31 -1.64
N GLU A 63 17.81 -19.29 -0.69
CA GLU A 63 17.64 -19.90 0.60
C GLU A 63 16.62 -19.12 1.43
N TRP A 64 15.54 -18.74 0.81
CA TRP A 64 14.47 -18.05 1.53
C TRP A 64 13.76 -19.08 2.40
N ALA A 65 13.57 -18.75 3.65
CA ALA A 65 12.79 -19.56 4.58
C ALA A 65 11.33 -19.70 4.15
N LEU A 66 10.93 -18.95 3.11
CA LEU A 66 9.56 -18.92 2.62
C LEU A 66 9.57 -19.08 1.10
N ASP A 67 9.09 -20.22 0.61
CA ASP A 67 8.90 -20.45 -0.83
C ASP A 67 7.65 -19.75 -1.34
N SER A 68 6.72 -19.49 -0.47
CA SER A 68 5.48 -18.80 -0.81
C SER A 68 4.92 -18.09 0.42
N VAL A 69 4.10 -17.09 0.18
CA VAL A 69 3.43 -16.29 1.20
C VAL A 69 1.96 -16.18 0.81
N GLU A 70 1.07 -16.39 1.78
CA GLU A 70 -0.36 -16.11 1.57
C GLU A 70 -0.49 -14.62 1.26
N GLN A 71 -1.28 -14.27 0.24
CA GLN A 71 -1.41 -12.87 -0.16
C GLN A 71 -2.01 -12.02 0.96
N ASP A 72 -2.86 -12.58 1.81
CA ASP A 72 -3.44 -11.87 2.94
C ASP A 72 -2.44 -11.62 4.07
N GLU A 73 -1.32 -12.36 4.10
CA GLU A 73 -0.22 -12.09 5.02
C GLU A 73 0.72 -11.02 4.49
N ALA A 74 0.71 -10.80 3.17
CA ALA A 74 1.52 -9.77 2.55
C ALA A 74 0.81 -8.42 2.67
N VAL A 75 1.57 -7.41 3.07
CA VAL A 75 1.06 -6.04 3.16
C VAL A 75 1.77 -5.22 2.09
N TRP A 76 1.02 -4.76 1.10
CA TRP A 76 1.55 -3.92 0.04
C TRP A 76 2.03 -2.60 0.62
N LEU A 77 3.22 -2.16 0.21
CA LEU A 77 3.79 -0.87 0.56
C LEU A 77 3.77 0.01 -0.70
N PRO A 78 2.62 0.63 -1.03
CA PRO A 78 2.52 1.37 -2.28
C PRO A 78 3.45 2.57 -2.31
N ARG A 79 4.02 2.82 -3.49
CA ARG A 79 4.85 3.99 -3.75
C ARG A 79 3.99 5.22 -3.96
N GLU A 80 4.61 6.38 -3.94
CA GLU A 80 3.94 7.67 -4.16
C GLU A 80 3.12 7.66 -5.46
N ASP A 81 3.70 7.19 -6.55
CA ASP A 81 3.01 7.13 -7.83
C ASP A 81 1.80 6.19 -7.80
N GLN A 82 1.92 5.07 -7.11
CA GLN A 82 0.84 4.11 -6.97
C GLN A 82 -0.29 4.64 -6.10
N LEU A 83 0.05 5.37 -5.05
CA LEU A 83 -0.95 6.01 -4.19
C LEU A 83 -1.76 7.06 -4.95
N ARG A 84 -1.07 7.89 -5.76
CA ARG A 84 -1.75 8.88 -6.59
C ARG A 84 -2.66 8.22 -7.62
N GLU A 85 -2.20 7.14 -8.22
CA GLU A 85 -3.01 6.37 -9.17
C GLU A 85 -4.25 5.78 -8.50
N ALA A 86 -4.09 5.23 -7.29
CA ALA A 86 -5.21 4.67 -6.53
C ALA A 86 -6.25 5.74 -6.16
N LEU A 87 -5.81 6.96 -5.85
CA LEU A 87 -6.72 8.07 -5.60
C LEU A 87 -7.49 8.48 -6.86
N GLY A 88 -6.84 8.34 -8.02
CA GLY A 88 -7.48 8.64 -9.30
C GLY A 88 -8.00 10.06 -9.38
N ALA A 89 -9.24 10.21 -9.83
CA ALA A 89 -9.86 11.52 -10.02
C ALA A 89 -10.09 12.28 -8.71
N ALA A 90 -10.06 11.61 -7.57
CA ALA A 90 -10.18 12.27 -6.28
C ALA A 90 -8.93 13.09 -5.92
N PHE A 91 -7.78 12.71 -6.46
CA PHE A 91 -6.53 13.43 -6.21
C PHE A 91 -6.58 14.79 -6.90
N SER A 92 -6.36 15.86 -6.12
CA SER A 92 -6.33 17.23 -6.67
C SER A 92 -4.92 17.82 -6.63
N ALA A 93 -4.24 17.73 -5.51
CA ALA A 93 -2.91 18.33 -5.37
C ALA A 93 -2.09 17.68 -4.26
N LEU A 94 -0.80 17.70 -4.44
CA LEU A 94 0.18 17.38 -3.41
C LEU A 94 1.08 18.60 -3.28
N ARG A 95 1.14 19.20 -2.09
CA ARG A 95 1.93 20.39 -1.84
C ARG A 95 2.86 20.19 -0.66
N ARG A 96 4.00 20.82 -0.75
CA ARG A 96 4.93 20.89 0.37
C ARG A 96 4.49 22.03 1.31
N ARG A 97 4.54 21.77 2.60
CA ARG A 97 4.22 22.77 3.63
C ARG A 97 5.48 23.52 4.02
N GLU A 98 5.30 24.72 4.56
CA GLU A 98 6.42 25.54 5.06
C GLU A 98 7.15 24.85 6.21
N ASP A 99 6.46 24.03 6.99
CA ASP A 99 7.06 23.30 8.12
C ASP A 99 7.87 22.07 7.69
N GLY A 100 7.97 21.82 6.38
CA GLY A 100 8.70 20.68 5.83
C GLY A 100 7.85 19.43 5.61
N GLY A 101 6.59 19.45 6.02
CA GLY A 101 5.65 18.35 5.75
C GLY A 101 4.98 18.51 4.42
N PHE A 102 3.98 17.65 4.20
CA PHE A 102 3.21 17.63 2.95
C PHE A 102 1.72 17.64 3.23
N VAL A 103 0.96 18.15 2.27
CA VAL A 103 -0.49 18.12 2.33
C VAL A 103 -1.03 17.65 0.99
N VAL A 104 -2.00 16.74 1.05
CA VAL A 104 -2.72 16.25 -0.12
C VAL A 104 -4.12 16.84 -0.07
N GLU A 105 -4.53 17.42 -1.20
CA GLU A 105 -5.88 17.87 -1.40
C GLU A 105 -6.63 16.83 -2.21
N LEU A 106 -7.79 16.42 -1.72
CA LEU A 106 -8.60 15.41 -2.40
C LEU A 106 -10.06 15.85 -2.44
N ARG A 107 -10.76 15.38 -3.46
CA ARG A 107 -12.20 15.57 -3.60
C ARG A 107 -12.93 14.42 -2.94
N VAL A 108 -13.89 14.71 -2.11
CA VAL A 108 -14.70 13.70 -1.43
C VAL A 108 -16.17 13.89 -1.75
N GLY A 109 -16.93 12.80 -1.71
CA GLY A 109 -18.38 12.81 -1.84
C GLY A 109 -18.90 13.66 -3.00
N ASP A 110 -19.47 14.80 -2.66
CA ASP A 110 -20.12 15.72 -3.60
C ASP A 110 -19.16 16.69 -4.28
N GLY A 111 -17.88 16.47 -4.18
CA GLY A 111 -16.86 17.35 -4.78
C GLY A 111 -16.23 18.31 -3.79
N GLU A 112 -16.55 18.20 -2.52
CA GLU A 112 -15.89 18.96 -1.48
C GLU A 112 -14.41 18.62 -1.43
N LEU A 113 -13.57 19.63 -1.21
CA LEU A 113 -12.14 19.43 -1.07
C LEU A 113 -11.78 19.24 0.38
N ARG A 114 -10.97 18.22 0.65
CA ARG A 114 -10.37 17.98 1.97
C ARG A 114 -8.87 17.95 1.86
N GLU A 115 -8.21 18.28 2.95
CA GLU A 115 -6.78 18.25 3.04
C GLU A 115 -6.34 17.22 4.08
N VAL A 116 -5.30 16.45 3.74
CA VAL A 116 -4.66 15.50 4.64
C VAL A 116 -3.19 15.81 4.70
N ALA A 117 -2.67 16.06 5.88
CA ALA A 117 -1.28 16.43 6.09
C ALA A 117 -0.52 15.29 6.77
N ALA A 118 0.76 15.17 6.43
CA ALA A 118 1.68 14.24 7.08
C ALA A 118 3.11 14.72 6.87
N PRO A 119 4.06 14.23 7.68
CA PRO A 119 5.46 14.62 7.52
C PRO A 119 6.07 14.19 6.19
N ARG A 120 5.61 13.08 5.61
CA ARG A 120 6.12 12.56 4.33
C ARG A 120 5.02 12.52 3.29
N ALA A 121 5.40 12.68 2.02
CA ALA A 121 4.46 12.70 0.91
C ALA A 121 3.65 11.40 0.81
N GLU A 122 4.32 10.25 0.93
CA GLU A 122 3.67 8.96 0.86
C GLU A 122 2.61 8.79 1.95
N ASP A 123 2.91 9.27 3.14
CA ASP A 123 1.98 9.15 4.27
C ASP A 123 0.79 10.10 4.12
N ALA A 124 1.00 11.28 3.54
CA ALA A 124 -0.09 12.20 3.23
C ALA A 124 -1.02 11.59 2.18
N LEU A 125 -0.46 11.02 1.12
CA LEU A 125 -1.23 10.33 0.08
C LEU A 125 -1.97 9.13 0.64
N ALA A 126 -1.31 8.34 1.47
CA ALA A 126 -1.93 7.18 2.11
C ALA A 126 -3.08 7.59 3.04
N GLY A 127 -2.90 8.67 3.79
CA GLY A 127 -3.96 9.22 4.62
C GLY A 127 -5.17 9.67 3.81
N ALA A 128 -4.94 10.32 2.67
CA ALA A 128 -5.99 10.71 1.75
C ALA A 128 -6.73 9.48 1.19
N LEU A 129 -5.98 8.45 0.84
CA LEU A 129 -6.57 7.22 0.33
C LEU A 129 -7.40 6.52 1.40
N LEU A 130 -6.97 6.53 2.65
CA LEU A 130 -7.76 6.02 3.77
C LEU A 130 -9.10 6.76 3.91
N VAL A 131 -9.08 8.09 3.80
CA VAL A 131 -10.31 8.88 3.82
C VAL A 131 -11.26 8.43 2.71
N GLN A 132 -10.73 8.20 1.50
CA GLN A 132 -11.53 7.74 0.37
C GLN A 132 -12.11 6.34 0.60
N LEU A 133 -11.30 5.41 1.10
CA LEU A 133 -11.70 4.02 1.30
C LEU A 133 -12.73 3.85 2.42
N VAL A 134 -12.56 4.59 3.50
CA VAL A 134 -13.46 4.53 4.66
C VAL A 134 -14.73 5.33 4.37
N GLY A 135 -14.66 6.27 3.43
CA GLY A 135 -15.74 7.19 3.11
C GLY A 135 -15.83 8.35 4.08
N PRO A 136 -16.61 9.37 3.72
CA PRO A 136 -16.77 10.52 4.63
C PRO A 136 -17.53 10.08 5.88
N ARG A 137 -16.92 10.35 7.01
CA ARG A 137 -17.62 10.22 8.28
C ARG A 137 -18.17 11.57 8.64
N ASP A 138 -19.44 11.58 8.84
CA ASP A 138 -20.12 12.78 9.33
C ASP A 138 -19.70 13.10 10.75
#